data_f6242bf5577177e906f4beaad06f63ea
#
_entry.id   f6242bf5577177e906f4beaad06f63ea
#
_cell.length_a   1.000
_cell.length_b   1.000
_cell.length_c   1.000
_cell.angle_alpha   90.00
_cell.angle_beta   90.00
_cell.angle_gamma   90.00
#
_symmetry.space_group_name_H-M   'P 1'
#
loop_
_entity.id
_entity.type
_entity.pdbx_description
1 polymer ?
#
loop_
_entity_poly.entity_id
_entity_poly.type
_entity_poly.pdbx_seq_one_letter_code
_entity_poly.pdbx_strand_id
1 'polypeptide(L)'
;FMTRRSTALALAGVFALGLTACSAPGVTGGNGDDSDFGTQSVTEACATFSSAMADTEAALTKAMEDATTDPAKSVEALGTLQTNMEDAFSSVSNSKVAALGDKVLASLGTFAEVASDVIGNGDMTRVTELSEASNEFTSAMQELQTLCS
;
A
#
# COMPACT_ATOMS: atom_id res chain seq x y z
N PHE A 1 -39.46 -31.30 -3.40
CA PHE A 1 -38.55 -30.74 -4.40
C PHE A 1 -38.36 -29.27 -4.12
N MET A 2 -37.31 -28.90 -3.36
CA MET A 2 -36.93 -27.52 -3.08
C MET A 2 -35.64 -27.21 -3.83
N THR A 3 -35.76 -26.42 -4.87
CA THR A 3 -34.65 -25.95 -5.70
C THR A 3 -34.00 -24.75 -4.98
N ARG A 4 -32.86 -24.92 -4.33
CA ARG A 4 -32.06 -23.82 -3.81
C ARG A 4 -31.35 -23.14 -4.98
N ARG A 5 -31.81 -21.94 -5.32
CA ARG A 5 -31.11 -21.05 -6.24
C ARG A 5 -29.98 -20.35 -5.47
N SER A 6 -28.77 -20.82 -5.73
CA SER A 6 -27.55 -20.13 -5.28
C SER A 6 -27.35 -18.91 -6.15
N THR A 7 -27.55 -17.72 -5.56
CA THR A 7 -27.21 -16.46 -6.20
C THR A 7 -25.73 -16.20 -5.93
N ALA A 8 -24.89 -16.53 -6.89
CA ALA A 8 -23.48 -16.16 -6.87
C ALA A 8 -23.39 -14.66 -7.18
N LEU A 9 -23.14 -13.84 -6.16
CA LEU A 9 -22.75 -12.45 -6.32
C LEU A 9 -21.27 -12.43 -6.73
N ALA A 10 -21.04 -12.31 -8.03
CA ALA A 10 -19.73 -12.02 -8.59
C ALA A 10 -19.41 -10.54 -8.34
N LEU A 11 -18.69 -10.25 -7.27
CA LEU A 11 -18.01 -8.96 -7.04
C LEU A 11 -16.70 -8.98 -7.84
N ALA A 12 -16.80 -8.76 -9.13
CA ALA A 12 -15.65 -8.46 -9.98
C ALA A 12 -15.29 -6.98 -9.79
N GLY A 13 -14.55 -6.68 -8.72
CA GLY A 13 -13.88 -5.41 -8.54
C GLY A 13 -12.65 -5.37 -9.45
N VAL A 14 -12.79 -4.76 -10.61
CA VAL A 14 -11.67 -4.49 -11.53
C VAL A 14 -10.81 -3.37 -10.93
N PHE A 15 -9.79 -3.73 -10.18
CA PHE A 15 -8.66 -2.85 -9.92
C PHE A 15 -7.70 -2.93 -11.11
N ALA A 16 -8.10 -2.31 -12.21
CA ALA A 16 -7.17 -2.02 -13.29
C ALA A 16 -6.41 -0.74 -12.94
N LEU A 17 -5.47 -0.81 -12.00
CA LEU A 17 -4.43 0.20 -11.90
C LEU A 17 -3.48 -0.05 -13.07
N GLY A 18 -3.72 0.70 -14.15
CA GLY A 18 -2.83 0.71 -15.29
C GLY A 18 -1.46 1.26 -14.90
N LEU A 19 -0.54 0.38 -14.55
CA LEU A 19 0.89 0.67 -14.59
C LEU A 19 1.29 0.74 -16.07
N THR A 20 1.08 1.89 -16.70
CA THR A 20 1.77 2.18 -17.94
C THR A 20 3.23 2.43 -17.59
N ALA A 21 4.04 1.40 -17.74
CA ALA A 21 5.49 1.54 -17.76
C ALA A 21 5.87 2.48 -18.90
N CYS A 22 6.12 3.74 -18.60
CA CYS A 22 6.85 4.64 -19.47
C CYS A 22 8.34 4.28 -19.39
N SER A 23 8.75 3.31 -20.19
CA SER A 23 10.14 3.20 -20.61
C SER A 23 10.40 4.28 -21.66
N ALA A 24 10.91 5.42 -21.24
CA ALA A 24 11.47 6.43 -22.14
C ALA A 24 12.96 6.58 -21.81
N PRO A 25 13.87 6.23 -22.73
CA PRO A 25 15.27 6.59 -22.58
C PRO A 25 15.44 8.04 -23.05
N GLY A 26 15.93 8.90 -22.17
CA GLY A 26 16.59 10.14 -22.53
C GLY A 26 15.69 11.36 -22.74
N VAL A 27 15.59 12.19 -21.72
CA VAL A 27 15.47 13.65 -21.91
C VAL A 27 16.44 14.33 -20.95
N THR A 28 17.52 14.81 -21.53
CA THR A 28 18.37 15.86 -20.95
C THR A 28 17.62 17.17 -20.94
N GLY A 29 17.54 17.82 -19.78
CA GLY A 29 17.28 19.25 -19.71
C GLY A 29 15.98 19.65 -19.03
N GLY A 30 16.08 19.99 -17.76
CA GLY A 30 15.09 20.73 -17.01
C GLY A 30 15.72 21.15 -15.70
N ASN A 31 16.28 22.39 -15.65
CA ASN A 31 16.69 23.04 -14.42
C ASN A 31 15.46 23.20 -13.52
N GLY A 32 15.30 22.32 -12.56
CA GLY A 32 14.47 22.49 -11.38
C GLY A 32 15.40 22.39 -10.18
N ASP A 33 15.48 23.46 -9.41
CA ASP A 33 16.19 23.55 -8.12
C ASP A 33 15.68 22.51 -7.13
N ASP A 34 16.09 21.24 -7.30
CA ASP A 34 15.88 20.17 -6.32
C ASP A 34 17.20 19.81 -5.58
N SER A 35 18.05 20.79 -5.36
CA SER A 35 19.24 20.63 -4.53
C SER A 35 18.91 20.88 -3.07
N ASP A 36 18.03 20.09 -2.49
CA ASP A 36 17.96 20.08 -1.04
C ASP A 36 17.52 18.70 -0.47
N PHE A 37 18.37 18.21 0.41
CA PHE A 37 18.12 17.17 1.43
C PHE A 37 18.16 15.71 0.97
N GLY A 38 19.35 15.22 0.67
CA GLY A 38 19.64 13.80 0.48
C GLY A 38 20.47 13.55 -0.78
N THR A 39 21.20 12.46 -0.80
CA THR A 39 22.00 12.03 -1.97
C THR A 39 21.16 11.50 -3.12
N GLN A 40 19.84 11.35 -2.92
CA GLN A 40 18.91 10.72 -3.85
C GLN A 40 17.90 11.75 -4.39
N SER A 41 17.71 11.79 -5.70
CA SER A 41 16.64 12.59 -6.30
C SER A 41 15.25 12.02 -5.98
N VAL A 42 14.18 12.82 -6.15
CA VAL A 42 12.80 12.34 -6.03
C VAL A 42 12.54 11.15 -6.96
N THR A 43 13.00 11.23 -8.21
CA THR A 43 12.82 10.16 -9.20
C THR A 43 13.49 8.85 -8.78
N GLU A 44 14.72 8.92 -8.26
CA GLU A 44 15.44 7.74 -7.76
C GLU A 44 14.77 7.17 -6.51
N ALA A 45 14.34 8.00 -5.58
CA ALA A 45 13.62 7.59 -4.39
C ALA A 45 12.29 6.90 -4.73
N CYS A 46 11.54 7.47 -5.67
CA CYS A 46 10.30 6.89 -6.17
C CYS A 46 10.52 5.56 -6.91
N ALA A 47 11.61 5.43 -7.67
CA ALA A 47 11.97 4.17 -8.32
C ALA A 47 12.29 3.07 -7.29
N THR A 48 13.02 3.42 -6.22
CA THR A 48 13.29 2.51 -5.10
C THR A 48 12.00 2.03 -4.45
N PHE A 49 11.10 2.95 -4.15
CA PHE A 49 9.79 2.64 -3.58
C PHE A 49 8.96 1.75 -4.51
N SER A 50 8.88 2.08 -5.81
CA SER A 50 8.10 1.30 -6.79
C SER A 50 8.61 -0.13 -6.93
N SER A 51 9.93 -0.34 -6.87
CA SER A 51 10.53 -1.67 -6.91
C SER A 51 10.12 -2.49 -5.68
N ALA A 52 10.20 -1.91 -4.49
CA ALA A 52 9.81 -2.57 -3.26
C ALA A 52 8.31 -2.88 -3.20
N MET A 53 7.47 -2.00 -3.76
CA MET A 53 6.02 -2.24 -3.86
C MET A 53 5.68 -3.39 -4.80
N ALA A 54 6.43 -3.57 -5.90
CA ALA A 54 6.21 -4.70 -6.80
C ALA A 54 6.48 -6.05 -6.13
N ASP A 55 7.51 -6.13 -5.29
CA ASP A 55 7.80 -7.34 -4.51
C ASP A 55 6.71 -7.59 -3.44
N THR A 56 6.17 -6.53 -2.86
CA THR A 56 5.12 -6.60 -1.84
C THR A 56 3.76 -7.02 -2.44
N GLU A 57 3.44 -6.62 -3.67
CA GLU A 57 2.17 -6.95 -4.34
C GLU A 57 1.95 -8.46 -4.48
N ALA A 58 2.99 -9.20 -4.83
CA ALA A 58 2.93 -10.66 -4.93
C ALA A 58 2.65 -11.32 -3.57
N ALA A 59 3.28 -10.82 -2.50
CA ALA A 59 3.07 -11.30 -1.14
C ALA A 59 1.66 -10.97 -0.65
N LEU A 60 1.16 -9.77 -0.94
CA LEU A 60 -0.18 -9.33 -0.57
C LEU A 60 -1.27 -10.15 -1.29
N THR A 61 -1.10 -10.41 -2.58
CA THR A 61 -2.04 -11.25 -3.35
C THR A 61 -2.18 -12.63 -2.73
N LYS A 62 -1.05 -13.26 -2.41
CA LYS A 62 -1.06 -14.56 -1.74
C LYS A 62 -1.72 -14.52 -0.36
N ALA A 63 -1.45 -13.48 0.41
CA ALA A 63 -2.03 -13.28 1.72
C ALA A 63 -3.56 -13.08 1.65
N MET A 64 -4.07 -12.39 0.63
CA MET A 64 -5.51 -12.23 0.41
C MET A 64 -6.19 -13.55 0.02
N GLU A 65 -5.52 -14.41 -0.75
CA GLU A 65 -6.03 -15.75 -1.05
C GLU A 65 -6.12 -16.61 0.22
N ASP A 66 -5.09 -16.58 1.06
CA ASP A 66 -5.06 -17.30 2.34
C ASP A 66 -6.11 -16.76 3.33
N ALA A 67 -6.36 -15.45 3.32
CA ALA A 67 -7.35 -14.78 4.17
C ALA A 67 -8.80 -15.21 3.94
N THR A 68 -9.14 -15.70 2.74
CA THR A 68 -10.48 -16.24 2.46
C THR A 68 -10.78 -17.52 3.25
N THR A 69 -9.75 -18.21 3.69
CA THR A 69 -9.85 -19.46 4.44
C THR A 69 -9.53 -19.31 5.93
N ASP A 70 -8.73 -18.32 6.28
CA ASP A 70 -8.28 -18.06 7.65
C ASP A 70 -8.09 -16.55 7.89
N PRO A 71 -9.02 -15.88 8.61
CA PRO A 71 -8.92 -14.45 8.90
C PRO A 71 -7.65 -14.03 9.67
N ALA A 72 -7.09 -14.93 10.50
CA ALA A 72 -5.86 -14.63 11.23
C ALA A 72 -4.66 -14.40 10.28
N LYS A 73 -4.64 -15.05 9.14
CA LYS A 73 -3.61 -14.85 8.11
C LYS A 73 -3.67 -13.49 7.45
N SER A 74 -4.85 -12.85 7.41
CA SER A 74 -4.97 -11.47 6.92
C SER A 74 -4.21 -10.50 7.82
N VAL A 75 -4.29 -10.69 9.13
CA VAL A 75 -3.58 -9.87 10.11
C VAL A 75 -2.07 -10.08 10.01
N GLU A 76 -1.62 -11.32 9.87
CA GLU A 76 -0.21 -11.67 9.66
C GLU A 76 0.33 -11.02 8.36
N ALA A 77 -0.47 -11.03 7.30
CA ALA A 77 -0.13 -10.42 6.02
C ALA A 77 0.05 -8.89 6.12
N LEU A 78 -0.79 -8.22 6.91
CA LEU A 78 -0.63 -6.77 7.16
C LEU A 78 0.67 -6.47 7.91
N GLY A 79 1.05 -7.28 8.88
CA GLY A 79 2.34 -7.16 9.57
C GLY A 79 3.52 -7.36 8.62
N THR A 80 3.44 -8.34 7.72
CA THR A 80 4.47 -8.56 6.69
C THR A 80 4.54 -7.39 5.72
N LEU A 81 3.40 -6.85 5.29
CA LEU A 81 3.34 -5.67 4.44
C LEU A 81 4.01 -4.47 5.13
N GLN A 82 3.71 -4.22 6.39
CA GLN A 82 4.32 -3.14 7.15
C GLN A 82 5.85 -3.27 7.19
N THR A 83 6.37 -4.46 7.53
CA THR A 83 7.83 -4.71 7.58
C THR A 83 8.48 -4.49 6.21
N ASN A 84 7.87 -4.99 5.14
CA ASN A 84 8.42 -4.81 3.79
C ASN A 84 8.44 -3.33 3.38
N MET A 85 7.42 -2.56 3.77
CA MET A 85 7.39 -1.12 3.49
C MET A 85 8.40 -0.35 4.35
N GLU A 86 8.59 -0.71 5.62
CA GLU A 86 9.64 -0.14 6.47
C GLU A 86 11.02 -0.37 5.85
N ASP A 87 11.32 -1.58 5.40
CA ASP A 87 12.57 -1.91 4.72
C ASP A 87 12.75 -1.10 3.43
N ALA A 88 11.68 -0.97 2.64
CA ALA A 88 11.69 -0.17 1.42
C ALA A 88 12.01 1.29 1.68
N PHE A 89 11.36 1.91 2.65
CA PHE A 89 11.58 3.32 3.00
C PHE A 89 12.91 3.55 3.71
N SER A 90 13.47 2.56 4.39
CA SER A 90 14.79 2.68 5.04
C SER A 90 15.92 3.02 4.08
N SER A 91 15.77 2.66 2.81
CA SER A 91 16.73 2.93 1.72
C SER A 91 16.48 4.28 1.01
N VAL A 92 15.41 5.00 1.37
CA VAL A 92 15.05 6.29 0.78
C VAL A 92 15.73 7.41 1.54
N SER A 93 16.63 8.15 0.88
CA SER A 93 17.35 9.28 1.46
C SER A 93 16.81 10.65 1.03
N ASN A 94 15.88 10.71 0.07
CA ASN A 94 15.20 11.95 -0.28
C ASN A 94 14.18 12.33 0.80
N SER A 95 14.34 13.52 1.40
CA SER A 95 13.54 13.95 2.55
C SER A 95 12.05 14.12 2.26
N LYS A 96 11.68 14.51 1.04
CA LYS A 96 10.28 14.67 0.65
C LYS A 96 9.59 13.32 0.53
N VAL A 97 10.26 12.36 -0.13
CA VAL A 97 9.73 10.99 -0.28
C VAL A 97 9.74 10.26 1.06
N ALA A 98 10.79 10.43 1.87
CA ALA A 98 10.86 9.84 3.21
C ALA A 98 9.74 10.35 4.13
N ALA A 99 9.46 11.65 4.15
CA ALA A 99 8.38 12.21 4.97
C ALA A 99 6.99 11.68 4.58
N LEU A 100 6.74 11.46 3.29
CA LEU A 100 5.50 10.82 2.83
C LEU A 100 5.52 9.31 3.14
N GLY A 101 6.68 8.67 3.06
CA GLY A 101 6.88 7.29 3.49
C GLY A 101 6.52 7.07 4.97
N ASP A 102 7.01 7.95 5.85
CA ASP A 102 6.67 7.92 7.28
C ASP A 102 5.16 8.05 7.51
N LYS A 103 4.49 8.92 6.74
CA LYS A 103 3.03 9.09 6.80
C LYS A 103 2.29 7.83 6.35
N VAL A 104 2.75 7.20 5.27
CA VAL A 104 2.19 5.93 4.78
C VAL A 104 2.38 4.82 5.83
N LEU A 105 3.57 4.69 6.41
CA LEU A 105 3.85 3.68 7.42
C LEU A 105 3.01 3.89 8.69
N ALA A 106 2.86 5.14 9.16
CA ALA A 106 2.03 5.45 10.32
C ALA A 106 0.56 5.08 10.08
N SER A 107 0.01 5.45 8.92
CA SER A 107 -1.38 5.13 8.57
C SER A 107 -1.61 3.64 8.36
N LEU A 108 -0.63 2.92 7.79
CA LEU A 108 -0.67 1.45 7.66
C LEU A 108 -0.63 0.77 9.03
N GLY A 109 0.19 1.27 9.96
CA GLY A 109 0.25 0.77 11.32
C GLY A 109 -1.08 0.90 12.05
N THR A 110 -1.72 2.07 11.97
CA THR A 110 -3.07 2.30 12.52
C THR A 110 -4.09 1.36 11.88
N PHE A 111 -4.06 1.23 10.57
CA PHE A 111 -4.96 0.31 9.85
C PHE A 111 -4.76 -1.14 10.29
N ALA A 112 -3.52 -1.61 10.40
CA ALA A 112 -3.20 -2.98 10.81
C ALA A 112 -3.65 -3.27 12.26
N GLU A 113 -3.48 -2.30 13.17
CA GLU A 113 -3.93 -2.43 14.56
C GLU A 113 -5.46 -2.59 14.63
N VAL A 114 -6.20 -1.66 14.00
CA VAL A 114 -7.66 -1.69 14.02
C VAL A 114 -8.20 -2.93 13.29
N ALA A 115 -7.57 -3.33 12.18
CA ALA A 115 -7.92 -4.55 11.46
C ALA A 115 -7.71 -5.81 12.33
N SER A 116 -6.65 -5.84 13.12
CA SER A 116 -6.40 -6.93 14.06
C SER A 116 -7.52 -7.05 15.11
N ASP A 117 -7.99 -5.92 15.62
CA ASP A 117 -9.08 -5.93 16.60
C ASP A 117 -10.42 -6.36 15.98
N VAL A 118 -10.76 -5.81 14.82
CA VAL A 118 -12.02 -6.13 14.14
C VAL A 118 -12.04 -7.55 13.60
N ILE A 119 -10.99 -7.94 12.87
CA ILE A 119 -10.92 -9.23 12.17
C ILE A 119 -10.38 -10.33 13.07
N GLY A 120 -9.30 -10.05 13.80
CA GLY A 120 -8.64 -11.03 14.65
C GLY A 120 -9.39 -11.30 15.95
N ASN A 121 -9.88 -10.26 16.62
CA ASN A 121 -10.55 -10.34 17.92
C ASN A 121 -12.08 -10.26 17.83
N GLY A 122 -12.63 -9.98 16.65
CA GLY A 122 -14.08 -9.86 16.43
C GLY A 122 -14.72 -8.61 17.07
N ASP A 123 -13.94 -7.56 17.34
CA ASP A 123 -14.43 -6.32 17.92
C ASP A 123 -15.15 -5.46 16.87
N MET A 124 -16.43 -5.77 16.66
CA MET A 124 -17.25 -5.07 15.68
C MET A 124 -17.57 -3.61 16.08
N THR A 125 -17.24 -3.18 17.30
CA THR A 125 -17.45 -1.77 17.71
C THR A 125 -16.47 -0.83 17.02
N ARG A 126 -15.33 -1.32 16.55
CA ARG A 126 -14.28 -0.56 15.85
C ARG A 126 -14.40 -0.54 14.31
N VAL A 127 -15.48 -1.04 13.73
CA VAL A 127 -15.65 -1.09 12.26
C VAL A 127 -15.61 0.30 11.61
N THR A 128 -16.16 1.32 12.27
CA THR A 128 -16.10 2.70 11.77
C THR A 128 -14.65 3.20 11.75
N GLU A 129 -13.90 2.93 12.81
CA GLU A 129 -12.48 3.28 12.94
C GLU A 129 -11.64 2.56 11.88
N LEU A 130 -11.95 1.31 11.55
CA LEU A 130 -11.31 0.57 10.46
C LEU A 130 -11.52 1.28 9.11
N SER A 131 -12.73 1.77 8.86
CA SER A 131 -13.02 2.52 7.64
C SER A 131 -12.24 3.84 7.57
N GLU A 132 -12.14 4.56 8.68
CA GLU A 132 -11.37 5.81 8.78
C GLU A 132 -9.87 5.54 8.55
N ALA A 133 -9.29 4.55 9.21
CA ALA A 133 -7.90 4.15 9.05
C ALA A 133 -7.57 3.72 7.60
N SER A 134 -8.49 3.01 6.94
CA SER A 134 -8.36 2.65 5.52
C SER A 134 -8.33 3.88 4.61
N ASN A 135 -9.17 4.88 4.90
CA ASN A 135 -9.19 6.13 4.14
C ASN A 135 -7.92 6.95 4.34
N GLU A 136 -7.40 7.01 5.57
CA GLU A 136 -6.14 7.70 5.88
C GLU A 136 -4.97 7.05 5.16
N PHE A 137 -4.87 5.72 5.19
CA PHE A 137 -3.85 4.99 4.44
C PHE A 137 -3.94 5.25 2.93
N THR A 138 -5.14 5.18 2.36
CA THR A 138 -5.38 5.46 0.94
C THR A 138 -4.96 6.89 0.58
N SER A 139 -5.29 7.86 1.42
CA SER A 139 -4.91 9.27 1.22
C SER A 139 -3.39 9.46 1.25
N ALA A 140 -2.71 8.84 2.21
CA ALA A 140 -1.25 8.90 2.32
C ALA A 140 -0.56 8.29 1.08
N MET A 141 -1.06 7.17 0.59
CA MET A 141 -0.58 6.54 -0.64
C MET A 141 -0.79 7.42 -1.88
N GLN A 142 -1.93 8.11 -1.98
CA GLN A 142 -2.20 9.03 -3.08
C GLN A 142 -1.27 10.25 -3.07
N GLU A 143 -0.95 10.79 -1.90
CA GLU A 143 0.00 11.89 -1.77
C GLU A 143 1.40 11.47 -2.25
N LEU A 144 1.87 10.29 -1.84
CA LEU A 144 3.14 9.73 -2.29
C LEU A 144 3.14 9.48 -3.80
N GLN A 145 2.07 8.89 -4.33
CA GLN A 145 1.91 8.66 -5.76
C GLN A 145 1.91 9.96 -6.57
N THR A 146 1.31 11.02 -6.04
CA THR A 146 1.30 12.34 -6.70
C THR A 146 2.70 12.95 -6.77
N LEU A 147 3.53 12.75 -5.73
CA LEU A 147 4.92 13.20 -5.75
C LEU A 147 5.76 12.39 -6.75
N CYS A 148 5.42 11.12 -6.94
CA CYS A 148 6.16 10.18 -7.78
C CYS A 148 5.66 10.06 -9.24
N SER A 149 4.70 10.89 -9.64
CA SER A 149 4.12 10.86 -11.00
C SER A 149 4.70 11.90 -11.99
#